data_29e21c4521ae894060cf8549621f458c
#
_entry.id   29e21c4521ae894060cf8549621f458c
#
_cell.length_a   1.000
_cell.length_b   1.000
_cell.length_c   1.000
_cell.angle_alpha   90.00
_cell.angle_beta   90.00
_cell.angle_gamma   90.00
#
_symmetry.space_group_name_H-M   'P 1'
#
loop_
_entity.id
_entity.type
_entity.pdbx_description
1 polymer ?
#
loop_
_entity_poly.entity_id
_entity_poly.type
_entity_poly.pdbx_seq_one_letter_code
_entity_poly.pdbx_strand_id
1 'polypeptide(L)'
;MPSGALDRLMKLRDDPYAMARSWKERTGSKVLGFFCCYAPEEMMHAAGALPVRITGENRDISKSAAHLQSYCCSLARTGLDMALDGTLSFLDGTVFVHTCDTMQRLSDIWRLNAGFAVHADIIIPVRFETDSAWAYMIAELSSFKEKLSEFLGPIDDAAIIESIKLYNKNRALLSEVYDLRRANPEVLPYDQALWIVASSALMEKSEHNALVEEILSDLKEAPSPATDDRVPLFGIGSVMDQWEFLKMVEESGATFIDDDFCDGRRYFDTLAREDLPPVEAIAHRLWDRKTCPCKHAPSKERAKCIVEEAKASGAKGVIFFQFKFCEPHAFDYPHVKKALDAAQIPSLNLEIEQGSVSIEQMRTRVSALVETIKS
;
A
#
# COMPACT_ATOMS: atom_id res chain seq x y z
N MET A 1 2.39 27.76 5.59
CA MET A 1 1.11 27.39 4.95
C MET A 1 1.37 26.15 4.15
N PRO A 2 0.45 25.15 4.12
CA PRO A 2 0.65 24.01 3.24
C PRO A 2 0.85 24.50 1.80
N SER A 3 1.70 23.81 1.04
CA SER A 3 1.96 24.18 -0.35
C SER A 3 0.70 24.02 -1.19
N GLY A 4 0.60 24.78 -2.25
CA GLY A 4 -0.45 24.53 -3.24
C GLY A 4 -0.42 23.11 -3.80
N ALA A 5 0.73 22.42 -3.75
CA ALA A 5 0.89 21.02 -4.16
C ALA A 5 0.22 20.05 -3.15
N LEU A 6 0.45 20.24 -1.85
CA LEU A 6 -0.19 19.41 -0.83
C LEU A 6 -1.71 19.57 -0.87
N ASP A 7 -2.21 20.81 -0.97
CA ASP A 7 -3.65 21.06 -1.08
C ASP A 7 -4.27 20.42 -2.34
N ARG A 8 -3.56 20.47 -3.47
CA ARG A 8 -3.97 19.77 -4.71
C ARG A 8 -4.07 18.27 -4.49
N LEU A 9 -3.07 17.68 -3.84
CA LEU A 9 -3.03 16.24 -3.58
C LEU A 9 -4.12 15.81 -2.58
N MET A 10 -4.36 16.62 -1.53
CA MET A 10 -5.40 16.35 -0.53
C MET A 10 -6.82 16.35 -1.11
N LYS A 11 -7.12 17.21 -2.08
CA LYS A 11 -8.41 17.25 -2.78
C LYS A 11 -8.71 15.96 -3.56
N LEU A 12 -7.70 15.19 -3.94
CA LEU A 12 -7.91 13.91 -4.62
C LEU A 12 -8.43 12.79 -3.71
N ARG A 13 -8.50 13.01 -2.39
CA ARG A 13 -9.14 12.04 -1.47
C ARG A 13 -10.62 11.85 -1.75
N ASP A 14 -11.30 12.89 -2.21
CA ASP A 14 -12.74 12.85 -2.49
C ASP A 14 -13.06 12.06 -3.76
N ASP A 15 -12.09 11.94 -4.67
CA ASP A 15 -12.18 11.16 -5.89
C ASP A 15 -10.80 10.60 -6.28
N PRO A 16 -10.39 9.48 -5.66
CA PRO A 16 -9.03 8.94 -5.78
C PRO A 16 -8.62 8.59 -7.22
N TYR A 17 -9.59 8.33 -8.08
CA TYR A 17 -9.33 7.93 -9.48
C TYR A 17 -9.46 9.08 -10.49
N ALA A 18 -9.72 10.31 -10.04
CA ALA A 18 -9.88 11.46 -10.95
C ALA A 18 -8.67 11.69 -11.85
N MET A 19 -7.46 11.57 -11.30
CA MET A 19 -6.22 11.74 -12.06
C MET A 19 -6.02 10.65 -13.10
N ALA A 20 -6.33 9.40 -12.77
CA ALA A 20 -6.22 8.30 -13.71
C ALA A 20 -7.21 8.44 -14.89
N ARG A 21 -8.45 8.87 -14.63
CA ARG A 21 -9.44 9.15 -15.68
C ARG A 21 -8.98 10.30 -16.56
N SER A 22 -8.57 11.42 -15.96
CA SER A 22 -8.04 12.59 -16.70
C SER A 22 -6.81 12.23 -17.53
N TRP A 23 -5.89 11.41 -17.00
CA TRP A 23 -4.72 10.94 -17.74
C TRP A 23 -5.13 10.10 -18.95
N LYS A 24 -6.08 9.18 -18.77
CA LYS A 24 -6.61 8.35 -19.87
C LYS A 24 -7.25 9.20 -20.96
N GLU A 25 -8.08 10.17 -20.58
CA GLU A 25 -8.73 11.10 -21.55
C GLU A 25 -7.71 11.91 -22.32
N ARG A 26 -6.66 12.38 -21.66
CA ARG A 26 -5.62 13.24 -22.24
C ARG A 26 -4.66 12.48 -23.16
N THR A 27 -4.33 11.23 -22.81
CA THR A 27 -3.31 10.44 -23.53
C THR A 27 -3.90 9.41 -24.50
N GLY A 28 -5.12 8.96 -24.28
CA GLY A 28 -5.72 7.82 -24.95
C GLY A 28 -5.09 6.47 -24.59
N SER A 29 -4.16 6.45 -23.65
CA SER A 29 -3.43 5.24 -23.22
C SER A 29 -4.25 4.38 -22.26
N LYS A 30 -3.80 3.14 -22.06
CA LYS A 30 -4.48 2.15 -21.23
C LYS A 30 -4.24 2.35 -19.76
N VAL A 31 -5.25 2.05 -18.93
CA VAL A 31 -5.15 2.05 -17.47
C VAL A 31 -5.35 0.63 -16.94
N LEU A 32 -4.40 0.12 -16.17
CA LEU A 32 -4.44 -1.22 -15.59
C LEU A 32 -4.59 -1.16 -14.07
N GLY A 33 -5.66 -1.77 -13.55
CA GLY A 33 -5.90 -1.87 -12.13
C GLY A 33 -5.08 -2.98 -11.47
N PHE A 34 -4.63 -2.79 -10.22
CA PHE A 34 -4.02 -3.84 -9.41
C PHE A 34 -4.34 -3.65 -7.91
N PHE A 35 -4.27 -4.72 -7.10
CA PHE A 35 -4.55 -4.65 -5.66
C PHE A 35 -3.28 -4.60 -4.81
N CYS A 36 -2.32 -5.44 -5.13
CA CYS A 36 -1.19 -5.71 -4.25
C CYS A 36 0.07 -4.96 -4.67
N CYS A 37 0.81 -4.44 -3.71
CA CYS A 37 2.11 -3.80 -3.92
C CYS A 37 3.22 -4.74 -4.44
N TYR A 38 2.95 -6.03 -4.64
CA TYR A 38 3.79 -6.95 -5.39
C TYR A 38 3.51 -6.94 -6.90
N ALA A 39 2.56 -6.14 -7.39
CA ALA A 39 2.40 -5.91 -8.82
C ALA A 39 3.65 -5.21 -9.38
N PRO A 40 4.21 -5.68 -10.50
CA PRO A 40 5.37 -5.05 -11.13
C PRO A 40 4.93 -3.84 -11.95
N GLU A 41 4.64 -2.74 -11.25
CA GLU A 41 4.16 -1.47 -11.82
C GLU A 41 5.08 -0.97 -12.92
N GLU A 42 6.41 -1.16 -12.77
CA GLU A 42 7.42 -0.74 -13.73
C GLU A 42 7.24 -1.41 -15.10
N MET A 43 6.81 -2.67 -15.12
CA MET A 43 6.53 -3.36 -16.38
C MET A 43 5.26 -2.85 -17.06
N MET A 44 4.20 -2.59 -16.27
CA MET A 44 2.96 -2.01 -16.79
C MET A 44 3.19 -0.61 -17.36
N HIS A 45 3.96 0.23 -16.64
CA HIS A 45 4.33 1.57 -17.07
C HIS A 45 5.21 1.53 -18.33
N ALA A 46 6.22 0.65 -18.39
CA ALA A 46 7.07 0.48 -19.57
C ALA A 46 6.29 0.02 -20.81
N ALA A 47 5.17 -0.66 -20.62
CA ALA A 47 4.22 -1.04 -21.68
C ALA A 47 3.32 0.13 -22.12
N GLY A 48 3.51 1.34 -21.60
CA GLY A 48 2.71 2.53 -21.90
C GLY A 48 1.34 2.59 -21.23
N ALA A 49 1.10 1.73 -20.22
CA ALA A 49 -0.13 1.79 -19.42
C ALA A 49 0.11 2.56 -18.12
N LEU A 50 -0.97 3.13 -17.56
CA LEU A 50 -0.97 3.68 -16.21
C LEU A 50 -1.37 2.58 -15.21
N PRO A 51 -0.48 2.12 -14.33
CA PRO A 51 -0.85 1.23 -13.24
C PRO A 51 -1.61 2.02 -12.15
N VAL A 52 -2.78 1.53 -11.75
CA VAL A 52 -3.62 2.17 -10.72
C VAL A 52 -4.02 1.16 -9.68
N ARG A 53 -3.76 1.45 -8.40
CA ARG A 53 -4.16 0.57 -7.30
C ARG A 53 -5.66 0.65 -7.06
N ILE A 54 -6.28 -0.53 -6.92
CA ILE A 54 -7.66 -0.66 -6.44
C ILE A 54 -7.58 -0.81 -4.92
N THR A 55 -8.00 0.22 -4.18
CA THR A 55 -7.92 0.27 -2.72
C THR A 55 -9.22 -0.16 -2.02
N GLY A 56 -10.29 -0.36 -2.80
CA GLY A 56 -11.63 -0.43 -2.25
C GLY A 56 -12.13 0.96 -1.83
N GLU A 57 -13.28 1.02 -1.26
CA GLU A 57 -13.88 2.24 -0.69
C GLU A 57 -14.59 1.91 0.61
N ASN A 58 -14.73 2.90 1.48
CA ASN A 58 -15.56 2.79 2.68
C ASN A 58 -17.04 2.91 2.29
N ARG A 59 -17.61 1.85 1.75
CA ARG A 59 -18.96 1.77 1.18
C ARG A 59 -19.70 0.50 1.59
N ASP A 60 -21.01 0.54 1.51
CA ASP A 60 -21.84 -0.64 1.70
C ASP A 60 -21.65 -1.64 0.55
N ILE A 61 -21.55 -2.91 0.90
CA ILE A 61 -21.36 -4.00 -0.06
C ILE A 61 -22.74 -4.45 -0.57
N SER A 62 -22.92 -4.46 -1.87
CA SER A 62 -24.20 -4.80 -2.51
C SER A 62 -24.09 -5.91 -3.55
N LYS A 63 -23.47 -5.64 -4.71
CA LYS A 63 -23.41 -6.54 -5.86
C LYS A 63 -22.45 -7.71 -5.64
N SER A 64 -21.31 -7.46 -5.03
CA SER A 64 -20.29 -8.48 -4.78
C SER A 64 -20.77 -9.58 -3.84
N ALA A 65 -21.78 -9.31 -2.99
CA ALA A 65 -22.37 -10.29 -2.11
C ALA A 65 -23.01 -11.50 -2.83
N ALA A 66 -23.34 -11.35 -4.12
CA ALA A 66 -23.84 -12.45 -4.95
C ALA A 66 -22.71 -13.39 -5.44
N HIS A 67 -21.45 -12.96 -5.36
CA HIS A 67 -20.29 -13.66 -5.94
C HIS A 67 -19.24 -14.07 -4.90
N LEU A 68 -19.13 -13.32 -3.80
CA LEU A 68 -18.17 -13.57 -2.73
C LEU A 68 -18.87 -13.86 -1.41
N GLN A 69 -18.28 -14.77 -0.65
CA GLN A 69 -18.76 -15.10 0.69
C GLN A 69 -18.56 -13.92 1.65
N SER A 70 -19.43 -13.82 2.65
CA SER A 70 -19.38 -12.76 3.67
C SER A 70 -18.12 -12.77 4.53
N TYR A 71 -17.40 -13.89 4.57
CA TYR A 71 -16.12 -14.06 5.27
C TYR A 71 -14.89 -13.78 4.39
N CYS A 72 -15.04 -13.16 3.23
CA CYS A 72 -13.95 -12.52 2.52
C CYS A 72 -13.71 -11.12 3.10
N CYS A 73 -12.44 -10.66 3.12
CA CYS A 73 -12.10 -9.33 3.63
C CYS A 73 -12.81 -8.21 2.84
N SER A 74 -13.11 -7.11 3.51
CA SER A 74 -13.86 -6.00 2.90
C SER A 74 -13.17 -5.42 1.66
N LEU A 75 -11.83 -5.32 1.62
CA LEU A 75 -11.09 -4.86 0.44
C LEU A 75 -11.43 -5.67 -0.83
N ALA A 76 -11.51 -6.99 -0.73
CA ALA A 76 -11.86 -7.84 -1.87
C ALA A 76 -13.33 -7.65 -2.30
N ARG A 77 -14.22 -7.52 -1.31
CA ARG A 77 -15.67 -7.37 -1.53
C ARG A 77 -15.99 -6.00 -2.12
N THR A 78 -15.46 -4.91 -1.57
CA THR A 78 -15.67 -3.55 -2.08
C THR A 78 -15.01 -3.34 -3.44
N GLY A 79 -13.81 -3.88 -3.66
CA GLY A 79 -13.16 -3.83 -4.96
C GLY A 79 -13.99 -4.49 -6.07
N LEU A 80 -14.55 -5.68 -5.80
CA LEU A 80 -15.45 -6.33 -6.76
C LEU A 80 -16.75 -5.54 -6.95
N ASP A 81 -17.30 -4.97 -5.89
CA ASP A 81 -18.49 -4.12 -5.95
C ASP A 81 -18.28 -2.94 -6.91
N MET A 82 -17.14 -2.26 -6.80
CA MET A 82 -16.74 -1.14 -7.65
C MET A 82 -16.58 -1.55 -9.14
N ALA A 83 -16.13 -2.76 -9.40
CA ALA A 83 -16.06 -3.28 -10.76
C ALA A 83 -17.46 -3.55 -11.34
N LEU A 84 -18.35 -4.14 -10.53
CA LEU A 84 -19.70 -4.55 -10.96
C LEU A 84 -20.67 -3.36 -11.07
N ASP A 85 -20.45 -2.28 -10.34
CA ASP A 85 -21.32 -1.09 -10.43
C ASP A 85 -20.86 -0.06 -11.45
N GLY A 86 -19.66 -0.23 -12.03
CA GLY A 86 -19.09 0.62 -13.04
C GLY A 86 -18.16 1.72 -12.53
N THR A 87 -17.94 1.83 -11.23
CA THR A 87 -16.96 2.79 -10.64
C THR A 87 -15.58 2.66 -11.30
N LEU A 88 -15.17 1.42 -11.60
CA LEU A 88 -13.88 1.11 -12.23
C LEU A 88 -13.94 1.00 -13.76
N SER A 89 -15.01 1.48 -14.42
CA SER A 89 -15.19 1.36 -15.88
C SER A 89 -14.12 2.08 -16.73
N PHE A 90 -13.33 2.97 -16.11
CA PHE A 90 -12.20 3.62 -16.74
C PHE A 90 -10.98 2.69 -16.93
N LEU A 91 -10.90 1.57 -16.21
CA LEU A 91 -9.85 0.58 -16.38
C LEU A 91 -10.01 -0.18 -17.70
N ASP A 92 -8.90 -0.45 -18.37
CA ASP A 92 -8.87 -1.32 -19.55
C ASP A 92 -8.60 -2.79 -19.18
N GLY A 93 -8.04 -3.01 -17.99
CA GLY A 93 -7.74 -4.34 -17.49
C GLY A 93 -7.28 -4.35 -16.05
N THR A 94 -7.02 -5.56 -15.56
CA THR A 94 -6.58 -5.78 -14.18
C THR A 94 -5.48 -6.80 -14.09
N VAL A 95 -4.57 -6.59 -13.13
CA VAL A 95 -3.46 -7.47 -12.80
C VAL A 95 -3.64 -7.97 -11.37
N PHE A 96 -3.76 -9.28 -11.22
CA PHE A 96 -3.88 -9.93 -9.93
C PHE A 96 -2.57 -10.61 -9.53
N VAL A 97 -2.08 -10.28 -8.35
CA VAL A 97 -0.97 -11.01 -7.72
C VAL A 97 -1.57 -11.95 -6.69
N HIS A 98 -1.33 -13.23 -6.85
CA HIS A 98 -1.85 -14.27 -5.95
C HIS A 98 -1.12 -14.26 -4.61
N THR A 99 -1.53 -13.36 -3.72
CA THR A 99 -0.92 -13.16 -2.40
C THR A 99 -1.64 -13.87 -1.27
N CYS A 100 -2.93 -14.16 -1.43
CA CYS A 100 -3.73 -14.95 -0.50
C CYS A 100 -4.84 -15.70 -1.24
N ASP A 101 -5.52 -16.60 -0.58
CA ASP A 101 -6.59 -17.39 -1.19
C ASP A 101 -7.74 -16.50 -1.69
N THR A 102 -8.12 -15.49 -0.91
CA THR A 102 -9.16 -14.53 -1.32
C THR A 102 -8.81 -13.82 -2.62
N MET A 103 -7.56 -13.33 -2.80
CA MET A 103 -7.14 -12.65 -4.02
C MET A 103 -7.06 -13.59 -5.23
N GLN A 104 -6.64 -14.84 -5.01
CA GLN A 104 -6.65 -15.86 -6.05
C GLN A 104 -8.07 -16.15 -6.54
N ARG A 105 -9.02 -16.33 -5.62
CA ARG A 105 -10.43 -16.59 -5.99
C ARG A 105 -11.11 -15.36 -6.56
N LEU A 106 -10.78 -14.17 -6.03
CA LEU A 106 -11.28 -12.93 -6.59
C LEU A 106 -10.88 -12.75 -8.05
N SER A 107 -9.66 -13.14 -8.42
CA SER A 107 -9.20 -13.07 -9.82
C SER A 107 -10.10 -13.85 -10.76
N ASP A 108 -10.44 -15.10 -10.42
CA ASP A 108 -11.34 -15.93 -11.23
C ASP A 108 -12.76 -15.31 -11.32
N ILE A 109 -13.30 -14.85 -10.21
CA ILE A 109 -14.63 -14.22 -10.15
C ILE A 109 -14.64 -12.93 -10.95
N TRP A 110 -13.59 -12.14 -10.83
CA TRP A 110 -13.41 -10.86 -11.56
C TRP A 110 -13.38 -11.08 -13.07
N ARG A 111 -12.57 -12.01 -13.53
CA ARG A 111 -12.46 -12.38 -14.94
C ARG A 111 -13.80 -12.80 -15.57
N LEU A 112 -14.64 -13.47 -14.78
CA LEU A 112 -15.96 -13.94 -15.26
C LEU A 112 -17.06 -12.88 -15.21
N ASN A 113 -16.93 -11.83 -14.40
CA ASN A 113 -18.04 -10.93 -14.11
C ASN A 113 -17.74 -9.44 -14.39
N ALA A 114 -16.49 -8.99 -14.36
CA ALA A 114 -16.16 -7.56 -14.47
C ALA A 114 -15.98 -7.07 -15.92
N GLY A 115 -15.84 -7.96 -16.90
CA GLY A 115 -15.88 -7.63 -18.35
C GLY A 115 -14.70 -6.79 -18.88
N PHE A 116 -13.56 -6.72 -18.18
CA PHE A 116 -12.38 -6.00 -18.67
C PHE A 116 -11.67 -6.76 -19.80
N ALA A 117 -11.13 -5.99 -20.76
CA ALA A 117 -10.48 -6.57 -21.94
C ALA A 117 -9.15 -7.26 -21.62
N VAL A 118 -8.43 -6.79 -20.61
CA VAL A 118 -7.14 -7.35 -20.16
C VAL A 118 -7.28 -7.92 -18.77
N HIS A 119 -6.83 -9.17 -18.59
CA HIS A 119 -6.74 -9.83 -17.31
C HIS A 119 -5.43 -10.61 -17.23
N ALA A 120 -4.64 -10.35 -16.22
CA ALA A 120 -3.37 -11.03 -16.00
C ALA A 120 -3.20 -11.45 -14.54
N ASP A 121 -2.77 -12.69 -14.35
CA ASP A 121 -2.39 -13.24 -13.05
C ASP A 121 -0.88 -13.35 -12.94
N ILE A 122 -0.35 -13.07 -11.76
CA ILE A 122 1.05 -13.27 -11.38
C ILE A 122 1.06 -14.13 -10.13
N ILE A 123 1.72 -15.29 -10.20
CA ILE A 123 1.82 -16.22 -9.09
C ILE A 123 3.24 -16.17 -8.56
N ILE A 124 3.51 -15.28 -7.61
CA ILE A 124 4.82 -15.21 -6.97
C ILE A 124 4.99 -16.30 -5.89
N PRO A 125 6.21 -16.77 -5.63
CA PRO A 125 6.46 -17.76 -4.57
C PRO A 125 5.90 -17.30 -3.22
N VAL A 126 5.43 -18.23 -2.40
CA VAL A 126 5.05 -17.93 -1.02
C VAL A 126 6.28 -17.82 -0.12
N ARG A 127 7.30 -18.63 -0.40
CA ARG A 127 8.57 -18.67 0.34
C ARG A 127 9.71 -18.19 -0.53
N PHE A 128 10.54 -17.31 0.00
CA PHE A 128 11.65 -16.66 -0.69
C PHE A 128 13.02 -17.17 -0.17
N GLU A 129 13.18 -18.50 -0.06
CA GLU A 129 14.36 -19.07 0.61
C GLU A 129 15.15 -20.03 -0.26
N THR A 130 14.67 -20.37 -1.47
CA THR A 130 15.30 -21.40 -2.29
C THR A 130 15.61 -20.92 -3.72
N ASP A 131 16.65 -21.48 -4.33
CA ASP A 131 17.02 -21.20 -5.73
C ASP A 131 15.88 -21.52 -6.69
N SER A 132 15.09 -22.58 -6.40
CA SER A 132 13.92 -22.94 -7.22
C SER A 132 12.79 -21.89 -7.11
N ALA A 133 12.58 -21.29 -5.95
CA ALA A 133 11.63 -20.19 -5.79
C ALA A 133 12.11 -18.93 -6.54
N TRP A 134 13.42 -18.64 -6.50
CA TRP A 134 14.00 -17.56 -7.28
C TRP A 134 13.82 -17.78 -8.79
N ALA A 135 14.18 -18.96 -9.30
CA ALA A 135 14.00 -19.30 -10.72
C ALA A 135 12.52 -19.20 -11.14
N TYR A 136 11.61 -19.62 -10.28
CA TYR A 136 10.17 -19.49 -10.51
C TYR A 136 9.73 -18.02 -10.58
N MET A 137 10.22 -17.16 -9.68
CA MET A 137 9.93 -15.72 -9.68
C MET A 137 10.34 -15.06 -10.99
N ILE A 138 11.55 -15.37 -11.48
CA ILE A 138 12.06 -14.86 -12.76
C ILE A 138 11.18 -15.34 -13.92
N ALA A 139 10.80 -16.63 -13.94
CA ALA A 139 9.94 -17.18 -14.98
C ALA A 139 8.54 -16.53 -15.00
N GLU A 140 7.94 -16.31 -13.83
CA GLU A 140 6.63 -15.64 -13.71
C GLU A 140 6.68 -14.19 -14.20
N LEU A 141 7.70 -13.42 -13.81
CA LEU A 141 7.84 -12.04 -14.27
C LEU A 141 8.14 -11.95 -15.77
N SER A 142 8.93 -12.89 -16.31
CA SER A 142 9.16 -12.99 -17.75
C SER A 142 7.87 -13.32 -18.51
N SER A 143 7.11 -14.29 -18.03
CA SER A 143 5.79 -14.65 -18.60
C SER A 143 4.80 -13.47 -18.50
N PHE A 144 4.83 -12.71 -17.40
CA PHE A 144 4.01 -11.52 -17.27
C PHE A 144 4.38 -10.42 -18.29
N LYS A 145 5.69 -10.19 -18.53
CA LYS A 145 6.16 -9.29 -19.59
C LYS A 145 5.65 -9.71 -20.97
N GLU A 146 5.70 -11.02 -21.28
CA GLU A 146 5.18 -11.56 -22.54
C GLU A 146 3.68 -11.33 -22.67
N LYS A 147 2.88 -11.66 -21.65
CA LYS A 147 1.43 -11.41 -21.61
C LYS A 147 1.09 -9.93 -21.79
N LEU A 148 1.79 -9.02 -21.09
CA LEU A 148 1.58 -7.59 -21.31
C LEU A 148 1.89 -7.19 -22.75
N SER A 149 2.95 -7.74 -23.35
CA SER A 149 3.32 -7.45 -24.73
C SER A 149 2.28 -7.91 -25.74
N GLU A 150 1.52 -8.98 -25.46
CA GLU A 150 0.40 -9.42 -26.30
C GLU A 150 -0.75 -8.42 -26.31
N PHE A 151 -1.01 -7.74 -25.18
CA PHE A 151 -2.13 -6.81 -25.06
C PHE A 151 -1.78 -5.35 -25.40
N LEU A 152 -0.55 -4.93 -25.09
CA LEU A 152 -0.14 -3.52 -25.14
C LEU A 152 0.90 -3.24 -26.23
N GLY A 153 1.44 -4.29 -26.85
CA GLY A 153 2.56 -4.19 -27.80
C GLY A 153 3.93 -4.50 -27.15
N PRO A 154 4.96 -4.65 -27.96
CA PRO A 154 6.31 -5.06 -27.50
C PRO A 154 6.84 -4.13 -26.42
N ILE A 155 7.39 -4.70 -25.35
CA ILE A 155 8.01 -3.99 -24.22
C ILE A 155 9.52 -4.11 -24.35
N ASP A 156 10.19 -2.99 -24.62
CA ASP A 156 11.65 -2.92 -24.67
C ASP A 156 12.26 -2.94 -23.26
N ASP A 157 13.36 -3.63 -23.09
CA ASP A 157 14.12 -3.65 -21.83
C ASP A 157 14.61 -2.24 -21.43
N ALA A 158 14.96 -1.40 -22.40
CA ALA A 158 15.32 -0.01 -22.13
C ALA A 158 14.15 0.79 -21.52
N ALA A 159 12.92 0.56 -21.97
CA ALA A 159 11.73 1.19 -21.39
C ALA A 159 11.49 0.73 -19.95
N ILE A 160 11.75 -0.55 -19.63
CA ILE A 160 11.65 -1.07 -18.26
C ILE A 160 12.72 -0.43 -17.37
N ILE A 161 13.95 -0.26 -17.86
CA ILE A 161 15.03 0.40 -17.11
C ILE A 161 14.68 1.86 -16.79
N GLU A 162 14.17 2.62 -17.76
CA GLU A 162 13.73 4.01 -17.50
C GLU A 162 12.55 4.06 -16.52
N SER A 163 11.62 3.10 -16.62
CA SER A 163 10.54 2.97 -15.66
C SER A 163 11.06 2.66 -14.24
N ILE A 164 12.03 1.76 -14.10
CA ILE A 164 12.68 1.45 -12.82
C ILE A 164 13.29 2.72 -12.20
N LYS A 165 14.02 3.51 -12.96
CA LYS A 165 14.62 4.79 -12.48
C LYS A 165 13.53 5.77 -12.00
N LEU A 166 12.46 5.92 -12.77
CA LEU A 166 11.34 6.79 -12.42
C LEU A 166 10.68 6.36 -11.11
N TYR A 167 10.41 5.06 -10.95
CA TYR A 167 9.81 4.50 -9.74
C TYR A 167 10.75 4.53 -8.54
N ASN A 168 12.05 4.30 -8.74
CA ASN A 168 13.06 4.44 -7.68
C ASN A 168 13.14 5.89 -7.19
N LYS A 169 13.13 6.88 -8.10
CA LYS A 169 13.02 8.30 -7.72
C LYS A 169 11.80 8.54 -6.85
N ASN A 170 10.65 8.03 -7.24
CA ASN A 170 9.42 8.16 -6.45
C ASN A 170 9.60 7.58 -5.03
N ARG A 171 10.10 6.35 -4.92
CA ARG A 171 10.32 5.69 -3.62
C ARG A 171 11.29 6.47 -2.74
N ALA A 172 12.35 7.03 -3.32
CA ALA A 172 13.30 7.87 -2.59
C ALA A 172 12.64 9.13 -2.05
N LEU A 173 11.82 9.82 -2.86
CA LEU A 173 11.06 10.99 -2.43
C LEU A 173 10.06 10.66 -1.30
N LEU A 174 9.36 9.52 -1.40
CA LEU A 174 8.45 9.06 -0.35
C LEU A 174 9.19 8.72 0.96
N SER A 175 10.37 8.11 0.85
CA SER A 175 11.23 7.87 2.02
C SER A 175 11.63 9.18 2.68
N GLU A 176 11.98 10.20 1.89
CA GLU A 176 12.34 11.53 2.41
C GLU A 176 11.17 12.21 3.14
N VAL A 177 9.94 12.07 2.63
CA VAL A 177 8.73 12.57 3.34
C VAL A 177 8.60 11.93 4.71
N TYR A 178 8.78 10.60 4.81
CA TYR A 178 8.71 9.88 6.08
C TYR A 178 9.85 10.24 7.03
N ASP A 179 11.06 10.44 6.52
CA ASP A 179 12.24 10.81 7.32
C ASP A 179 12.09 12.22 7.90
N LEU A 180 11.62 13.20 7.10
CA LEU A 180 11.30 14.54 7.57
C LEU A 180 10.24 14.51 8.67
N ARG A 181 9.17 13.76 8.45
CA ARG A 181 8.10 13.63 9.42
C ARG A 181 8.55 12.92 10.70
N ARG A 182 9.38 11.90 10.59
CA ARG A 182 9.93 11.21 11.79
C ARG A 182 10.80 12.14 12.62
N ALA A 183 11.59 13.00 11.98
CA ALA A 183 12.39 14.00 12.65
C ALA A 183 11.54 15.09 13.30
N ASN A 184 10.39 15.42 12.70
CA ASN A 184 9.47 16.45 13.18
C ASN A 184 8.00 16.07 12.84
N PRO A 185 7.31 15.31 13.72
CA PRO A 185 5.96 14.81 13.44
C PRO A 185 4.90 15.91 13.29
N GLU A 186 5.15 17.13 13.76
CA GLU A 186 4.21 18.24 13.65
C GLU A 186 4.25 18.96 12.29
N VAL A 187 5.33 18.78 11.51
CA VAL A 187 5.47 19.46 10.21
C VAL A 187 4.46 18.97 9.19
N LEU A 188 4.03 17.72 9.33
CA LEU A 188 3.06 17.07 8.44
C LEU A 188 2.22 16.05 9.22
N PRO A 189 0.89 16.20 9.32
CA PRO A 189 0.00 15.20 9.90
C PRO A 189 0.19 13.82 9.24
N TYR A 190 0.06 12.74 10.04
CA TYR A 190 0.33 11.39 9.53
C TYR A 190 -0.63 10.98 8.41
N ASP A 191 -1.90 11.36 8.50
CA ASP A 191 -2.89 11.08 7.46
C ASP A 191 -2.52 11.72 6.11
N GLN A 192 -1.87 12.88 6.13
CA GLN A 192 -1.38 13.55 4.92
C GLN A 192 -0.12 12.87 4.37
N ALA A 193 0.81 12.48 5.25
CA ALA A 193 2.01 11.74 4.83
C ALA A 193 1.63 10.39 4.19
N LEU A 194 0.70 9.66 4.80
CA LEU A 194 0.20 8.40 4.25
C LEU A 194 -0.52 8.60 2.91
N TRP A 195 -1.29 9.69 2.77
CA TRP A 195 -1.95 10.00 1.50
C TRP A 195 -0.97 10.35 0.38
N ILE A 196 0.12 11.04 0.70
CA ILE A 196 1.21 11.27 -0.27
C ILE A 196 1.73 9.92 -0.80
N VAL A 197 1.90 8.91 0.05
CA VAL A 197 2.32 7.57 -0.40
C VAL A 197 1.20 6.88 -1.20
N ALA A 198 -0.01 6.84 -0.68
CA ALA A 198 -1.13 6.14 -1.31
C ALA A 198 -1.45 6.69 -2.71
N SER A 199 -1.43 8.02 -2.87
CA SER A 199 -1.70 8.69 -4.15
C SER A 199 -0.66 8.40 -5.23
N SER A 200 0.55 7.99 -4.86
CA SER A 200 1.58 7.53 -5.80
C SER A 200 1.13 6.37 -6.69
N ALA A 201 0.23 5.53 -6.20
CA ALA A 201 -0.31 4.40 -6.95
C ALA A 201 -1.65 4.72 -7.66
N LEU A 202 -2.05 6.01 -7.72
CA LEU A 202 -3.33 6.45 -8.26
C LEU A 202 -3.18 7.43 -9.44
N MET A 203 -1.96 7.85 -9.75
CA MET A 203 -1.69 8.83 -10.80
C MET A 203 -0.37 8.54 -11.53
N GLU A 204 -0.13 9.28 -12.60
CA GLU A 204 1.10 9.15 -13.38
C GLU A 204 2.33 9.49 -12.50
N LYS A 205 3.38 8.67 -12.63
CA LYS A 205 4.50 8.65 -11.69
C LYS A 205 5.38 9.91 -11.76
N SER A 206 5.58 10.49 -12.94
CA SER A 206 6.36 11.73 -13.08
C SER A 206 5.59 12.95 -12.55
N GLU A 207 4.27 12.98 -12.75
CA GLU A 207 3.40 14.02 -12.20
C GLU A 207 3.40 13.95 -10.66
N HIS A 208 3.33 12.73 -10.10
CA HIS A 208 3.42 12.53 -8.66
C HIS A 208 4.78 12.97 -8.10
N ASN A 209 5.89 12.59 -8.77
CA ASN A 209 7.24 13.01 -8.35
C ASN A 209 7.36 14.53 -8.27
N ALA A 210 6.85 15.25 -9.27
CA ALA A 210 6.90 16.71 -9.29
C ALA A 210 6.12 17.33 -8.11
N LEU A 211 4.94 16.78 -7.78
CA LEU A 211 4.16 17.22 -6.63
C LEU A 211 4.89 16.97 -5.30
N VAL A 212 5.49 15.79 -5.15
CA VAL A 212 6.22 15.46 -3.91
C VAL A 212 7.50 16.31 -3.76
N GLU A 213 8.21 16.61 -4.84
CA GLU A 213 9.36 17.54 -4.81
C GLU A 213 8.94 18.94 -4.35
N GLU A 214 7.82 19.48 -4.84
CA GLU A 214 7.25 20.75 -4.39
C GLU A 214 6.88 20.70 -2.90
N ILE A 215 6.19 19.63 -2.46
CA ILE A 215 5.81 19.42 -1.05
C ILE A 215 7.06 19.35 -0.16
N LEU A 216 8.07 18.58 -0.55
CA LEU A 216 9.32 18.45 0.22
C LEU A 216 10.06 19.80 0.35
N SER A 217 10.08 20.61 -0.71
CA SER A 217 10.68 21.96 -0.64
C SER A 217 10.00 22.81 0.42
N ASP A 218 8.67 22.82 0.45
CA ASP A 218 7.92 23.63 1.40
C ASP A 218 8.03 23.09 2.85
N LEU A 219 8.04 21.76 3.03
CA LEU A 219 8.22 21.14 4.35
C LEU A 219 9.60 21.45 4.96
N LYS A 220 10.65 21.55 4.13
CA LYS A 220 12.01 21.92 4.59
C LYS A 220 12.13 23.39 4.99
N GLU A 221 11.32 24.26 4.39
CA GLU A 221 11.28 25.69 4.71
C GLU A 221 10.35 26.00 5.88
N ALA A 222 9.51 25.06 6.28
CA ALA A 222 8.58 25.24 7.39
C ALA A 222 9.34 25.44 8.71
N PRO A 223 8.91 26.39 9.57
CA PRO A 223 9.50 26.56 10.88
C PRO A 223 9.35 25.26 11.70
N SER A 224 10.42 24.89 12.41
CA SER A 224 10.36 23.75 13.31
C SER A 224 9.36 24.07 14.44
N PRO A 225 8.24 23.34 14.56
CA PRO A 225 7.27 23.60 15.62
C PRO A 225 7.82 23.21 17.00
N ALA A 226 7.05 23.53 18.05
CA ALA A 226 7.34 23.13 19.42
C ALA A 226 7.40 21.60 19.57
N THR A 227 7.93 21.13 20.69
CA THR A 227 8.01 19.69 20.99
C THR A 227 6.63 19.01 20.92
N ASP A 228 6.53 17.94 20.18
CA ASP A 228 5.32 17.12 20.08
C ASP A 228 5.16 16.24 21.34
N ASP A 229 4.15 16.50 22.14
CA ASP A 229 3.84 15.75 23.37
C ASP A 229 2.95 14.52 23.11
N ARG A 230 2.58 14.26 21.85
CA ARG A 230 1.80 13.08 21.48
C ARG A 230 2.62 11.80 21.63
N VAL A 231 1.94 10.71 22.02
CA VAL A 231 2.56 9.39 22.13
C VAL A 231 2.93 8.88 20.73
N PRO A 232 4.21 8.59 20.44
CA PRO A 232 4.61 8.04 19.16
C PRO A 232 4.21 6.57 19.05
N LEU A 233 3.47 6.22 17.99
CA LEU A 233 2.97 4.88 17.70
C LEU A 233 3.53 4.34 16.38
N PHE A 234 3.58 3.01 16.28
CA PHE A 234 3.87 2.29 15.04
C PHE A 234 2.59 1.60 14.53
N GLY A 235 2.26 1.77 13.24
CA GLY A 235 1.10 1.17 12.60
C GLY A 235 1.42 -0.14 11.91
N ILE A 236 0.56 -1.16 12.04
CA ILE A 236 0.67 -2.42 11.29
C ILE A 236 -0.67 -2.70 10.62
N GLY A 237 -0.66 -3.12 9.36
CA GLY A 237 -1.91 -3.49 8.69
C GLY A 237 -1.74 -3.77 7.20
N SER A 238 -2.85 -3.85 6.48
CA SER A 238 -2.84 -3.93 5.02
C SER A 238 -2.93 -2.53 4.39
N VAL A 239 -4.00 -2.20 3.69
CA VAL A 239 -4.27 -0.84 3.20
C VAL A 239 -4.91 -0.03 4.33
N MET A 240 -4.54 1.25 4.45
CA MET A 240 -5.08 2.16 5.46
C MET A 240 -5.82 3.31 4.78
N ASP A 241 -7.10 3.13 4.55
CA ASP A 241 -8.02 4.10 3.93
C ASP A 241 -8.98 4.77 4.93
N GLN A 242 -8.77 4.55 6.23
CA GLN A 242 -9.64 5.06 7.30
C GLN A 242 -9.13 6.41 7.82
N TRP A 243 -9.24 7.46 7.01
CA TRP A 243 -8.68 8.79 7.30
C TRP A 243 -9.22 9.42 8.58
N GLU A 244 -10.51 9.23 8.87
CA GLU A 244 -11.13 9.71 10.11
C GLU A 244 -10.56 9.02 11.35
N PHE A 245 -10.21 7.75 11.21
CA PHE A 245 -9.53 7.02 12.27
C PHE A 245 -8.16 7.60 12.56
N LEU A 246 -7.35 7.90 11.54
CA LEU A 246 -6.02 8.49 11.72
C LEU A 246 -6.10 9.84 12.44
N LYS A 247 -7.06 10.68 12.07
CA LYS A 247 -7.34 11.94 12.78
C LYS A 247 -7.75 11.71 14.23
N MET A 248 -8.62 10.73 14.48
CA MET A 248 -9.05 10.37 15.84
C MET A 248 -7.88 9.93 16.71
N VAL A 249 -6.89 9.21 16.17
CA VAL A 249 -5.65 8.84 16.90
C VAL A 249 -4.88 10.10 17.33
N GLU A 250 -4.72 11.08 16.44
CA GLU A 250 -4.05 12.34 16.78
C GLU A 250 -4.83 13.16 17.82
N GLU A 251 -6.14 13.24 17.72
CA GLU A 251 -7.02 13.86 18.71
C GLU A 251 -6.95 13.15 20.07
N SER A 252 -6.63 11.87 20.09
CA SER A 252 -6.48 11.08 21.33
C SER A 252 -5.09 11.24 21.98
N GLY A 253 -4.26 12.16 21.49
CA GLY A 253 -2.94 12.46 22.06
C GLY A 253 -1.83 11.45 21.67
N ALA A 254 -1.96 10.83 20.50
CA ALA A 254 -0.95 9.97 19.90
C ALA A 254 -0.72 10.35 18.43
N THR A 255 0.38 9.90 17.84
CA THR A 255 0.62 10.03 16.39
C THR A 255 1.41 8.83 15.88
N PHE A 256 1.10 8.37 14.68
CA PHE A 256 1.95 7.36 14.04
C PHE A 256 3.22 8.03 13.55
N ILE A 257 4.38 7.53 13.95
CA ILE A 257 5.68 8.00 13.48
C ILE A 257 6.25 7.15 12.36
N ASP A 258 5.80 5.91 12.27
CA ASP A 258 6.14 4.97 11.20
C ASP A 258 5.10 3.86 11.10
N ASP A 259 5.19 3.03 10.06
CA ASP A 259 4.21 2.00 9.81
C ASP A 259 4.75 0.80 9.01
N ASP A 260 3.90 -0.24 8.94
CA ASP A 260 4.03 -1.40 8.07
C ASP A 260 2.69 -1.58 7.29
N PHE A 261 2.24 -0.52 6.58
CA PHE A 261 1.08 -0.58 5.70
C PHE A 261 1.47 -0.85 4.24
N CYS A 262 0.56 -1.46 3.46
CA CYS A 262 0.77 -1.72 2.02
C CYS A 262 0.82 -0.44 1.18
N ASP A 263 0.15 0.61 1.62
CA ASP A 263 0.09 1.96 1.06
C ASP A 263 0.89 2.98 1.90
N GLY A 264 1.70 2.47 2.83
CA GLY A 264 2.68 3.19 3.63
C GLY A 264 4.11 2.72 3.31
N ARG A 265 4.93 2.52 4.36
CA ARG A 265 6.35 2.17 4.22
C ARG A 265 6.61 0.95 3.34
N ARG A 266 5.80 -0.10 3.41
CA ARG A 266 5.98 -1.29 2.54
C ARG A 266 5.92 -0.97 1.05
N TYR A 267 5.34 0.13 0.63
CA TYR A 267 5.30 0.50 -0.78
C TYR A 267 6.66 0.96 -1.31
N PHE A 268 7.42 1.71 -0.51
CA PHE A 268 8.63 2.40 -0.96
C PHE A 268 9.94 1.95 -0.29
N ASP A 269 9.91 1.03 0.67
CA ASP A 269 11.06 0.64 1.50
C ASP A 269 12.23 -0.01 0.74
N THR A 270 11.99 -0.51 -0.47
CA THR A 270 12.98 -1.24 -1.26
C THR A 270 13.06 -0.69 -2.67
N LEU A 271 14.26 -0.31 -3.11
CA LEU A 271 14.53 0.13 -4.48
C LEU A 271 14.83 -1.07 -5.38
N ALA A 272 14.48 -0.98 -6.66
CA ALA A 272 14.95 -1.91 -7.66
C ALA A 272 16.44 -1.62 -8.00
N ARG A 273 17.21 -2.65 -8.24
CA ARG A 273 18.62 -2.52 -8.61
C ARG A 273 18.75 -2.09 -10.06
N GLU A 274 19.44 -0.95 -10.29
CA GLU A 274 19.58 -0.38 -11.64
C GLU A 274 20.78 -0.97 -12.41
N ASP A 275 21.60 -1.81 -11.76
CA ASP A 275 22.78 -2.48 -12.30
C ASP A 275 22.49 -3.89 -12.85
N LEU A 276 21.24 -4.35 -12.76
CA LEU A 276 20.81 -5.68 -13.20
C LEU A 276 19.95 -5.63 -14.47
N PRO A 277 19.82 -6.76 -15.20
CA PRO A 277 18.80 -6.91 -16.23
C PRO A 277 17.39 -6.57 -15.66
N PRO A 278 16.49 -5.92 -16.43
CA PRO A 278 15.30 -5.27 -15.85
C PRO A 278 14.34 -6.25 -15.18
N VAL A 279 14.11 -7.45 -15.71
CA VAL A 279 13.27 -8.47 -15.05
C VAL A 279 13.89 -8.91 -13.73
N GLU A 280 15.21 -9.12 -13.72
CA GLU A 280 15.97 -9.51 -12.52
C GLU A 280 15.98 -8.39 -11.48
N ALA A 281 16.12 -7.13 -11.91
CA ALA A 281 16.04 -5.96 -11.03
C ALA A 281 14.69 -5.86 -10.30
N ILE A 282 13.59 -6.07 -11.01
CA ILE A 282 12.24 -6.09 -10.44
C ILE A 282 12.07 -7.31 -9.52
N ALA A 283 12.56 -8.49 -9.93
CA ALA A 283 12.52 -9.69 -9.10
C ALA A 283 13.26 -9.49 -7.78
N HIS A 284 14.47 -8.93 -7.80
CA HIS A 284 15.21 -8.58 -6.58
C HIS A 284 14.43 -7.61 -5.69
N ARG A 285 13.86 -6.54 -6.26
CA ARG A 285 13.03 -5.63 -5.47
C ARG A 285 11.89 -6.34 -4.75
N LEU A 286 11.17 -7.22 -5.43
CA LEU A 286 10.05 -7.96 -4.83
C LEU A 286 10.52 -9.02 -3.82
N TRP A 287 11.70 -9.59 -4.02
CA TRP A 287 12.31 -10.61 -3.17
C TRP A 287 12.88 -10.02 -1.88
N ASP A 288 13.61 -8.90 -2.01
CA ASP A 288 14.35 -8.29 -0.91
C ASP A 288 13.49 -7.37 -0.03
N ARG A 289 12.20 -7.21 -0.41
CA ARG A 289 11.26 -6.43 0.38
C ARG A 289 11.10 -6.98 1.79
N LYS A 290 10.78 -6.08 2.71
CA LYS A 290 10.40 -6.45 4.06
C LYS A 290 9.31 -7.52 4.06
N THR A 291 9.37 -8.39 5.04
CA THR A 291 8.48 -9.54 5.16
C THR A 291 7.02 -9.10 5.23
N CYS A 292 6.22 -9.55 4.28
CA CYS A 292 4.78 -9.33 4.24
C CYS A 292 4.03 -10.53 4.86
N PRO A 293 2.89 -10.35 5.56
CA PRO A 293 2.11 -11.47 6.07
C PRO A 293 1.67 -12.46 4.99
N CYS A 294 1.54 -12.01 3.73
CA CYS A 294 1.15 -12.87 2.60
C CYS A 294 2.32 -13.64 1.97
N LYS A 295 3.56 -13.19 2.16
CA LYS A 295 4.77 -13.77 1.57
C LYS A 295 5.82 -13.89 2.65
N HIS A 296 6.25 -15.10 2.96
CA HIS A 296 7.04 -15.34 4.14
C HIS A 296 8.47 -15.73 3.88
N ALA A 297 9.23 -15.04 4.61
CA ALA A 297 10.12 -15.64 5.60
C ALA A 297 9.32 -16.32 6.74
N PRO A 298 9.97 -17.19 7.56
CA PRO A 298 9.33 -17.76 8.72
C PRO A 298 8.64 -16.70 9.59
N SER A 299 7.46 -17.00 10.11
CA SER A 299 6.65 -16.05 10.89
C SER A 299 7.40 -15.37 12.05
N LYS A 300 8.45 -16.01 12.57
CA LYS A 300 9.33 -15.46 13.60
C LYS A 300 10.21 -14.30 13.09
N GLU A 301 10.60 -14.33 11.81
CA GLU A 301 11.43 -13.25 11.22
C GLU A 301 10.60 -11.99 11.04
N ARG A 302 9.38 -12.12 10.53
CA ARG A 302 8.48 -10.96 10.42
C ARG A 302 8.21 -10.34 11.78
N ALA A 303 7.86 -11.13 12.78
CA ALA A 303 7.62 -10.64 14.14
C ALA A 303 8.87 -9.92 14.73
N LYS A 304 10.08 -10.43 14.44
CA LYS A 304 11.34 -9.78 14.82
C LYS A 304 11.52 -8.45 14.08
N CYS A 305 11.33 -8.42 12.77
CA CYS A 305 11.41 -7.20 11.97
C CYS A 305 10.47 -6.11 12.51
N ILE A 306 9.21 -6.44 12.79
CA ILE A 306 8.24 -5.48 13.33
C ILE A 306 8.72 -4.88 14.67
N VAL A 307 9.25 -5.72 15.59
CA VAL A 307 9.78 -5.23 16.87
C VAL A 307 11.00 -4.31 16.66
N GLU A 308 11.89 -4.68 15.74
CA GLU A 308 13.08 -3.87 15.42
C GLU A 308 12.69 -2.52 14.80
N GLU A 309 11.74 -2.51 13.87
CA GLU A 309 11.26 -1.29 13.24
C GLU A 309 10.51 -0.36 14.19
N ALA A 310 9.62 -0.91 15.00
CA ALA A 310 8.93 -0.14 16.05
C ALA A 310 9.93 0.52 17.02
N LYS A 311 10.98 -0.20 17.42
CA LYS A 311 12.05 0.36 18.26
C LYS A 311 12.89 1.41 17.54
N ALA A 312 13.29 1.12 16.29
CA ALA A 312 14.12 2.02 15.49
C ALA A 312 13.41 3.33 15.16
N SER A 313 12.09 3.28 14.98
CA SER A 313 11.27 4.49 14.76
C SER A 313 11.08 5.33 16.03
N GLY A 314 11.39 4.79 17.22
CA GLY A 314 11.15 5.44 18.52
C GLY A 314 9.72 5.31 19.01
N ALA A 315 8.90 4.45 18.40
CA ALA A 315 7.53 4.21 18.83
C ALA A 315 7.48 3.66 20.28
N LYS A 316 6.49 4.14 21.04
CA LYS A 316 6.22 3.70 22.40
C LYS A 316 5.09 2.68 22.50
N GLY A 317 4.35 2.48 21.42
CA GLY A 317 3.29 1.49 21.30
C GLY A 317 3.00 1.14 19.86
N VAL A 318 2.24 0.07 19.65
CA VAL A 318 1.88 -0.46 18.35
C VAL A 318 0.37 -0.59 18.22
N ILE A 319 -0.20 -0.13 17.10
CA ILE A 319 -1.57 -0.44 16.74
C ILE A 319 -1.57 -1.36 15.52
N PHE A 320 -2.17 -2.52 15.69
CA PHE A 320 -2.37 -3.50 14.63
C PHE A 320 -3.79 -3.32 14.06
N PHE A 321 -3.88 -2.91 12.79
CA PHE A 321 -5.12 -2.80 12.03
C PHE A 321 -5.36 -4.05 11.22
N GLN A 322 -6.35 -4.79 11.61
CA GLN A 322 -6.72 -6.03 10.95
C GLN A 322 -8.06 -5.86 10.25
N PHE A 323 -8.09 -5.91 8.92
CA PHE A 323 -9.36 -6.11 8.24
C PHE A 323 -9.96 -7.43 8.69
N LYS A 324 -11.22 -7.37 9.09
CA LYS A 324 -11.99 -8.57 9.42
C LYS A 324 -11.91 -9.56 8.24
N PHE A 325 -11.67 -10.82 8.55
CA PHE A 325 -11.45 -11.89 7.57
C PHE A 325 -10.19 -11.75 6.69
N CYS A 326 -9.24 -10.90 7.05
CA CYS A 326 -7.94 -10.90 6.41
C CYS A 326 -7.06 -12.01 7.01
N GLU A 327 -7.10 -13.19 6.41
CA GLU A 327 -6.39 -14.38 6.93
C GLU A 327 -4.89 -14.17 7.11
N PRO A 328 -4.13 -13.58 6.14
CA PRO A 328 -2.70 -13.39 6.36
C PRO A 328 -2.38 -12.60 7.62
N HIS A 329 -3.11 -11.50 7.86
CA HIS A 329 -2.92 -10.70 9.07
C HIS A 329 -3.44 -11.40 10.33
N ALA A 330 -4.52 -12.17 10.24
CA ALA A 330 -5.04 -12.93 11.35
C ALA A 330 -4.06 -14.03 11.82
N PHE A 331 -3.37 -14.70 10.89
CA PHE A 331 -2.32 -15.67 11.22
C PHE A 331 -1.02 -15.00 11.70
N ASP A 332 -0.70 -13.81 11.22
CA ASP A 332 0.49 -13.06 11.62
C ASP A 332 0.38 -12.48 13.04
N TYR A 333 -0.80 -11.96 13.39
CA TYR A 333 -1.04 -11.24 14.64
C TYR A 333 -0.57 -11.96 15.90
N PRO A 334 -0.86 -13.26 16.15
CA PRO A 334 -0.41 -13.94 17.37
C PRO A 334 1.10 -13.97 17.53
N HIS A 335 1.84 -14.09 16.43
CA HIS A 335 3.30 -14.11 16.43
C HIS A 335 3.88 -12.72 16.72
N VAL A 336 3.34 -11.70 16.05
CA VAL A 336 3.73 -10.30 16.27
C VAL A 336 3.39 -9.86 17.70
N LYS A 337 2.17 -10.15 18.18
CA LYS A 337 1.74 -9.84 19.55
C LYS A 337 2.69 -10.46 20.59
N LYS A 338 3.01 -11.75 20.46
CA LYS A 338 3.95 -12.43 21.38
C LYS A 338 5.34 -11.78 21.38
N ALA A 339 5.83 -11.35 20.22
CA ALA A 339 7.13 -10.69 20.11
C ALA A 339 7.12 -9.28 20.74
N LEU A 340 6.05 -8.51 20.53
CA LEU A 340 5.85 -7.20 21.14
C LEU A 340 5.75 -7.31 22.66
N ASP A 341 5.01 -8.30 23.19
CA ASP A 341 4.92 -8.55 24.63
C ASP A 341 6.28 -8.90 25.25
N ALA A 342 7.05 -9.77 24.58
CA ALA A 342 8.40 -10.12 25.01
C ALA A 342 9.36 -8.92 24.98
N ALA A 343 9.12 -7.96 24.08
CA ALA A 343 9.86 -6.72 23.97
C ALA A 343 9.33 -5.61 24.91
N GLN A 344 8.27 -5.87 25.66
CA GLN A 344 7.57 -4.93 26.55
C GLN A 344 7.02 -3.69 25.81
N ILE A 345 6.59 -3.86 24.57
CA ILE A 345 5.97 -2.81 23.76
C ILE A 345 4.45 -2.95 23.87
N PRO A 346 3.75 -1.97 24.47
CA PRO A 346 2.29 -1.96 24.53
C PRO A 346 1.68 -2.03 23.13
N SER A 347 0.66 -2.88 22.94
CA SER A 347 0.05 -3.03 21.63
C SER A 347 -1.47 -3.20 21.70
N LEU A 348 -2.15 -2.68 20.69
CA LEU A 348 -3.60 -2.72 20.52
C LEU A 348 -3.93 -3.36 19.18
N ASN A 349 -4.79 -4.39 19.16
CA ASN A 349 -5.38 -4.90 17.93
C ASN A 349 -6.74 -4.28 17.69
N LEU A 350 -6.94 -3.66 16.54
CA LEU A 350 -8.21 -3.13 16.08
C LEU A 350 -8.66 -3.90 14.84
N GLU A 351 -9.75 -4.64 15.01
CA GLU A 351 -10.40 -5.29 13.88
C GLU A 351 -11.36 -4.30 13.23
N ILE A 352 -11.19 -4.09 11.93
CA ILE A 352 -11.97 -3.12 11.14
C ILE A 352 -12.66 -3.81 9.96
N GLU A 353 -13.81 -3.28 9.56
CA GLU A 353 -14.51 -3.67 8.34
C GLU A 353 -14.94 -2.38 7.63
N GLN A 354 -14.59 -2.22 6.35
CA GLN A 354 -15.02 -1.06 5.56
C GLN A 354 -16.57 -0.97 5.59
N GLY A 355 -17.10 0.24 5.75
CA GLY A 355 -18.54 0.48 5.85
C GLY A 355 -19.15 0.34 7.26
N SER A 356 -18.43 -0.20 8.28
CA SER A 356 -19.02 -0.46 9.61
C SER A 356 -18.15 -0.05 10.80
N VAL A 357 -17.27 0.92 10.63
CA VAL A 357 -16.32 1.33 11.67
C VAL A 357 -16.99 2.27 12.70
N SER A 358 -17.02 1.85 13.96
CA SER A 358 -17.42 2.75 15.08
C SER A 358 -16.21 3.50 15.62
N ILE A 359 -16.01 4.74 15.17
CA ILE A 359 -14.88 5.60 15.58
C ILE A 359 -14.85 5.80 17.11
N GLU A 360 -16.00 5.97 17.78
CA GLU A 360 -16.05 6.20 19.22
C GLU A 360 -15.59 4.99 20.04
N GLN A 361 -15.92 3.77 19.60
CA GLN A 361 -15.41 2.56 20.25
C GLN A 361 -13.89 2.43 20.09
N MET A 362 -13.37 2.80 18.94
CA MET A 362 -11.93 2.81 18.71
C MET A 362 -11.23 3.90 19.51
N ARG A 363 -11.83 5.10 19.63
CA ARG A 363 -11.33 6.21 20.45
C ARG A 363 -11.08 5.75 21.89
N THR A 364 -12.08 5.09 22.50
CA THR A 364 -11.95 4.58 23.87
C THR A 364 -10.76 3.64 24.03
N ARG A 365 -10.55 2.73 23.07
CA ARG A 365 -9.46 1.76 23.11
C ARG A 365 -8.08 2.40 22.86
N VAL A 366 -8.01 3.39 21.94
CA VAL A 366 -6.79 4.15 21.67
C VAL A 366 -6.41 5.00 22.88
N SER A 367 -7.38 5.69 23.50
CA SER A 367 -7.14 6.48 24.71
C SER A 367 -6.60 5.62 25.87
N ALA A 368 -7.15 4.42 26.07
CA ALA A 368 -6.64 3.49 27.07
C ALA A 368 -5.19 3.04 26.79
N LEU A 369 -4.81 2.81 25.52
CA LEU A 369 -3.43 2.53 25.14
C LEU A 369 -2.52 3.72 25.45
N VAL A 370 -2.94 4.95 25.08
CA VAL A 370 -2.17 6.19 25.35
C VAL A 370 -1.96 6.41 26.85
N GLU A 371 -2.99 6.22 27.66
CA GLU A 371 -2.90 6.30 29.14
C GLU A 371 -1.91 5.25 29.69
N THR A 372 -1.99 4.02 29.20
CA THR A 372 -1.06 2.93 29.62
C THR A 372 0.39 3.26 29.29
N ILE A 373 0.66 3.95 28.17
CA ILE A 373 2.02 4.32 27.78
C ILE A 373 2.53 5.52 28.60
N LYS A 374 1.64 6.43 29.00
CA LYS A 374 1.99 7.63 29.78
C LYS A 374 2.15 7.35 31.28
N SER A 375 1.60 6.25 31.80
CA SER A 375 1.71 5.81 33.21
C SER A 375 3.06 5.17 33.49
#